data_438c662b106f275c43dc7f595f6420a4
#
_entry.id   438c662b106f275c43dc7f595f6420a4
#
_cell.length_a   1.000
_cell.length_b   1.000
_cell.length_c   1.000
_cell.angle_alpha   90.00
_cell.angle_beta   90.00
_cell.angle_gamma   90.00
#
_symmetry.space_group_name_H-M   'P 1'
#
loop_
_entity.id
_entity.type
_entity.pdbx_description
1 polymer ?
#
loop_
_entity_poly.entity_id
_entity_poly.type
_entity_poly.pdbx_seq_one_letter_code
_entity_poly.pdbx_strand_id
1 'polypeptide(L)'
;MEYLQPILGFLVLLLLGAVFSENIKAIKVKYLVSAVVIQVVLAYLLINLPVISSFFEYLSYGVMTLKEANDYGTGFVFGYLADGAPNAPFEISNEANTFIFAFGGLTLIIVMSAISALLWHWRVIPVLVNALSVIFKKPLDVGGPVGLSATANIFLGQVEAPLLVRPYLATMSKNELLILMTVGMSTIAGSVMVIYTTMLSPTYGL
;
A
#
# COMPACT_ATOMS: atom_id res chain seq x y z
N MET A 1 2.93 16.48 -25.05
CA MET A 1 3.47 15.09 -25.01
C MET A 1 3.27 14.43 -23.64
N GLU A 2 3.10 15.20 -22.56
CA GLU A 2 2.99 14.69 -21.18
C GLU A 2 1.78 13.76 -20.92
N TYR A 3 0.66 13.96 -21.59
CA TYR A 3 -0.55 13.13 -21.41
C TYR A 3 -0.57 11.85 -22.27
N LEU A 4 0.23 11.79 -23.32
CA LEU A 4 0.28 10.63 -24.22
C LEU A 4 1.07 9.44 -23.61
N GLN A 5 2.08 9.73 -22.82
CA GLN A 5 2.95 8.70 -22.23
C GLN A 5 2.20 7.81 -21.22
N PRO A 6 1.39 8.34 -20.26
CA PRO A 6 0.59 7.51 -19.36
C PRO A 6 -0.45 6.65 -20.10
N ILE A 7 -1.11 7.21 -21.13
CA ILE A 7 -2.10 6.49 -21.91
C ILE A 7 -1.46 5.35 -22.70
N LEU A 8 -0.32 5.59 -23.35
CA LEU A 8 0.45 4.56 -24.04
C LEU A 8 0.93 3.48 -23.06
N GLY A 9 1.46 3.86 -21.90
CA GLY A 9 1.89 2.90 -20.88
C GLY A 9 0.73 2.00 -20.42
N PHE A 10 -0.44 2.59 -20.19
CA PHE A 10 -1.63 1.83 -19.83
C PHE A 10 -2.06 0.84 -20.93
N LEU A 11 -2.07 1.28 -22.19
CA LEU A 11 -2.39 0.42 -23.35
C LEU A 11 -1.39 -0.72 -23.51
N VAL A 12 -0.09 -0.46 -23.31
CA VAL A 12 0.95 -1.48 -23.35
C VAL A 12 0.73 -2.54 -22.27
N LEU A 13 0.38 -2.13 -21.04
CA LEU A 13 0.09 -3.08 -19.95
C LEU A 13 -1.14 -3.95 -20.26
N LEU A 14 -2.19 -3.37 -20.83
CA LEU A 14 -3.37 -4.14 -21.27
C LEU A 14 -3.03 -5.11 -22.41
N LEU A 15 -2.20 -4.70 -23.36
CA LEU A 15 -1.73 -5.55 -24.45
C LEU A 15 -0.87 -6.71 -23.92
N LEU A 16 0.02 -6.45 -22.99
CA LEU A 16 0.80 -7.50 -22.32
C LEU A 16 -0.11 -8.51 -21.63
N GLY A 17 -1.11 -8.05 -20.90
CA GLY A 17 -2.12 -8.94 -20.28
C GLY A 17 -2.87 -9.78 -21.32
N ALA A 18 -3.18 -9.22 -22.49
CA ALA A 18 -3.84 -9.95 -23.56
C ALA A 18 -2.91 -10.99 -24.22
N VAL A 19 -1.63 -10.67 -24.42
CA VAL A 19 -0.64 -11.59 -25.01
C VAL A 19 -0.41 -12.81 -24.12
N PHE A 20 -0.39 -12.63 -22.80
CA PHE A 20 -0.23 -13.73 -21.83
C PHE A 20 -1.54 -14.44 -21.49
N SER A 21 -2.67 -14.05 -22.09
CA SER A 21 -3.96 -14.66 -21.83
C SER A 21 -4.10 -16.00 -22.57
N GLU A 22 -4.46 -17.05 -21.83
CA GLU A 22 -4.76 -18.37 -22.42
C GLU A 22 -6.02 -18.33 -23.34
N ASN A 23 -6.93 -17.39 -23.10
CA ASN A 23 -8.16 -17.26 -23.89
C ASN A 23 -8.63 -15.81 -24.02
N ILE A 24 -8.16 -15.12 -25.04
CA ILE A 24 -8.50 -13.72 -25.32
C ILE A 24 -10.02 -13.55 -25.58
N LYS A 25 -10.68 -14.56 -26.15
CA LYS A 25 -12.12 -14.50 -26.43
C LYS A 25 -13.00 -14.56 -25.19
N ALA A 26 -12.47 -15.04 -24.07
CA ALA A 26 -13.17 -15.07 -22.78
C ALA A 26 -13.15 -13.72 -22.05
N ILE A 27 -12.36 -12.77 -22.52
CA ILE A 27 -12.25 -11.43 -21.90
C ILE A 27 -13.57 -10.68 -22.11
N LYS A 28 -14.30 -10.47 -21.04
CA LYS A 28 -15.53 -9.68 -21.06
C LYS A 28 -15.17 -8.19 -20.95
N VAL A 29 -15.20 -7.48 -22.07
CA VAL A 29 -14.89 -6.04 -22.18
C VAL A 29 -15.62 -5.20 -21.13
N LYS A 30 -16.83 -5.60 -20.74
CA LYS A 30 -17.61 -4.93 -19.69
C LYS A 30 -16.83 -4.81 -18.36
N TYR A 31 -16.17 -5.88 -17.90
CA TYR A 31 -15.42 -5.84 -16.64
C TYR A 31 -14.12 -5.05 -16.76
N LEU A 32 -13.46 -5.09 -17.93
CA LEU A 32 -12.31 -4.27 -18.22
C LEU A 32 -12.65 -2.78 -18.15
N VAL A 33 -13.70 -2.37 -18.85
CA VAL A 33 -14.19 -0.98 -18.82
C VAL A 33 -14.62 -0.58 -17.43
N SER A 34 -15.33 -1.47 -16.70
CA SER A 34 -15.73 -1.21 -15.31
C SER A 34 -14.52 -0.98 -14.41
N ALA A 35 -13.46 -1.76 -14.55
CA ALA A 35 -12.23 -1.59 -13.76
C ALA A 35 -11.56 -0.25 -14.06
N VAL A 36 -11.44 0.13 -15.33
CA VAL A 36 -10.85 1.42 -15.74
C VAL A 36 -11.68 2.58 -15.23
N VAL A 37 -13.01 2.52 -15.38
CA VAL A 37 -13.92 3.57 -14.89
C VAL A 37 -13.79 3.72 -13.36
N ILE A 38 -13.79 2.62 -12.61
CA ILE A 38 -13.61 2.66 -11.15
C ILE A 38 -12.27 3.28 -10.80
N GLN A 39 -11.19 2.90 -11.48
CA GLN A 39 -9.85 3.45 -11.24
C GLN A 39 -9.82 4.97 -11.47
N VAL A 40 -10.38 5.45 -12.59
CA VAL A 40 -10.43 6.88 -12.91
C VAL A 40 -11.31 7.64 -11.92
N VAL A 41 -12.47 7.10 -11.57
CA VAL A 41 -13.39 7.71 -10.60
C VAL A 41 -12.73 7.77 -9.22
N LEU A 42 -12.09 6.70 -8.76
CA LEU A 42 -11.37 6.70 -7.48
C LEU A 42 -10.22 7.71 -7.48
N ALA A 43 -9.42 7.76 -8.54
CA ALA A 43 -8.33 8.73 -8.65
C ALA A 43 -8.87 10.16 -8.62
N TYR A 44 -9.95 10.44 -9.35
CA TYR A 44 -10.58 11.76 -9.36
C TYR A 44 -11.13 12.15 -7.98
N LEU A 45 -11.80 11.22 -7.29
CA LEU A 45 -12.34 11.44 -5.94
C LEU A 45 -11.22 11.69 -4.92
N LEU A 46 -10.14 10.89 -4.98
CA LEU A 46 -9.00 11.03 -4.06
C LEU A 46 -8.27 12.37 -4.22
N ILE A 47 -8.17 12.88 -5.45
CA ILE A 47 -7.43 14.12 -5.73
C ILE A 47 -8.28 15.36 -5.50
N ASN A 48 -9.58 15.32 -5.85
CA ASN A 48 -10.40 16.54 -5.94
C ASN A 48 -11.38 16.74 -4.77
N LEU A 49 -11.63 15.72 -3.94
CA LEU A 49 -12.54 15.89 -2.81
C LEU A 49 -11.82 16.41 -1.55
N PRO A 50 -12.14 17.64 -1.11
CA PRO A 50 -11.48 18.24 0.06
C PRO A 50 -11.68 17.44 1.35
N VAL A 51 -12.80 16.74 1.48
CA VAL A 51 -13.06 15.85 2.63
C VAL A 51 -12.05 14.70 2.69
N ILE A 52 -11.69 14.16 1.54
CA ILE A 52 -10.71 13.07 1.43
C ILE A 52 -9.30 13.61 1.70
N SER A 53 -8.96 14.76 1.14
CA SER A 53 -7.66 15.42 1.41
C SER A 53 -7.49 15.69 2.90
N SER A 54 -8.48 16.29 3.55
CA SER A 54 -8.43 16.53 5.00
C SER A 54 -8.30 15.24 5.81
N PHE A 55 -8.98 14.16 5.41
CA PHE A 55 -8.81 12.85 6.06
C PHE A 55 -7.38 12.35 5.94
N PHE A 56 -6.76 12.47 4.75
CA PHE A 56 -5.36 12.08 4.56
C PHE A 56 -4.39 12.98 5.31
N GLU A 57 -4.67 14.27 5.44
CA GLU A 57 -3.88 15.20 6.27
C GLU A 57 -3.87 14.77 7.74
N TYR A 58 -5.05 14.46 8.31
CA TYR A 58 -5.15 13.96 9.68
C TYR A 58 -4.42 12.62 9.86
N LEU A 59 -4.54 11.73 8.88
CA LEU A 59 -3.83 10.45 8.90
C LEU A 59 -2.31 10.66 8.84
N SER A 60 -1.85 11.54 7.95
CA SER A 60 -0.44 11.92 7.81
C SER A 60 0.11 12.51 9.10
N TYR A 61 -0.64 13.41 9.75
CA TYR A 61 -0.26 13.97 11.05
C TYR A 61 -0.11 12.88 12.11
N GLY A 62 -1.05 11.94 12.20
CA GLY A 62 -0.95 10.79 13.10
C GLY A 62 0.29 9.93 12.83
N VAL A 63 0.62 9.69 11.56
CA VAL A 63 1.82 8.95 11.15
C VAL A 63 3.10 9.70 11.51
N MET A 64 3.15 11.02 11.32
CA MET A 64 4.30 11.84 11.70
C MET A 64 4.53 11.83 13.20
N THR A 65 3.46 11.95 14.00
CA THR A 65 3.55 11.85 15.47
C THR A 65 4.09 10.49 15.91
N LEU A 66 3.68 9.41 15.24
CA LEU A 66 4.20 8.07 15.50
C LEU A 66 5.69 7.95 15.13
N LYS A 67 6.10 8.57 14.02
CA LYS A 67 7.51 8.64 13.63
C LYS A 67 8.32 9.38 14.69
N GLU A 68 7.88 10.54 15.13
CA GLU A 68 8.56 11.30 16.19
C GLU A 68 8.70 10.47 17.48
N ALA A 69 7.62 9.78 17.89
CA ALA A 69 7.69 8.91 19.07
C ALA A 69 8.66 7.74 18.89
N ASN A 70 8.71 7.15 17.66
CA ASN A 70 9.71 6.15 17.33
C ASN A 70 11.13 6.70 17.39
N ASP A 71 11.37 7.90 16.85
CA ASP A 71 12.69 8.53 16.80
C ASP A 71 13.20 8.87 18.21
N TYR A 72 12.32 9.32 19.12
CA TYR A 72 12.65 9.46 20.53
C TYR A 72 13.05 8.13 21.18
N GLY A 73 12.29 7.06 20.93
CA GLY A 73 12.57 5.73 21.45
C GLY A 73 13.89 5.16 20.90
N THR A 74 14.11 5.28 19.60
CA THR A 74 15.35 4.81 18.95
C THR A 74 16.57 5.65 19.37
N GLY A 75 16.40 6.95 19.51
CA GLY A 75 17.45 7.85 20.03
C GLY A 75 17.87 7.49 21.45
N PHE A 76 16.92 7.10 22.30
CA PHE A 76 17.20 6.63 23.66
C PHE A 76 17.98 5.30 23.67
N VAL A 77 17.60 4.35 22.82
CA VAL A 77 18.21 3.00 22.80
C VAL A 77 19.54 2.97 22.04
N PHE A 78 19.60 3.62 20.87
CA PHE A 78 20.73 3.51 19.93
C PHE A 78 21.61 4.78 19.91
N GLY A 79 21.21 5.83 20.60
CA GLY A 79 21.98 7.09 20.66
C GLY A 79 22.16 7.70 19.26
N TYR A 80 23.41 8.04 18.94
CA TYR A 80 23.77 8.67 17.66
C TYR A 80 23.60 7.78 16.42
N LEU A 81 23.30 6.50 16.59
CA LEU A 81 22.95 5.61 15.46
C LEU A 81 21.48 5.74 15.02
N ALA A 82 20.65 6.41 15.81
CA ALA A 82 19.28 6.70 15.43
C ALA A 82 19.22 7.70 14.26
N ASP A 83 18.04 7.82 13.65
CA ASP A 83 17.82 8.71 12.52
C ASP A 83 18.24 10.16 12.85
N GLY A 84 19.00 10.78 11.95
CA GLY A 84 19.56 12.12 12.14
C GLY A 84 20.75 12.19 13.09
N ALA A 85 21.30 11.07 13.55
CA ALA A 85 22.48 10.97 14.44
C ALA A 85 22.42 11.94 15.63
N PRO A 86 21.34 11.96 16.45
CA PRO A 86 21.21 12.87 17.58
C PRO A 86 22.38 12.67 18.56
N ASN A 87 22.97 13.77 19.01
CA ASN A 87 24.12 13.76 19.94
C ASN A 87 25.35 12.98 19.42
N ALA A 88 25.62 13.04 18.12
CA ALA A 88 26.81 12.43 17.55
C ALA A 88 28.10 13.03 18.22
N PRO A 89 29.04 12.17 18.64
CA PRO A 89 30.30 12.63 19.25
C PRO A 89 31.33 13.14 18.22
N PHE A 90 30.93 13.32 16.96
CA PHE A 90 31.75 13.74 15.83
C PHE A 90 30.98 14.75 14.98
N GLU A 91 31.69 15.56 14.20
CA GLU A 91 31.08 16.49 13.26
C GLU A 91 30.46 15.74 12.08
N ILE A 92 29.21 16.09 11.80
CA ILE A 92 28.46 15.54 10.66
C ILE A 92 28.75 16.42 9.44
N SER A 93 29.52 15.90 8.49
CA SER A 93 29.88 16.61 7.26
C SER A 93 28.72 16.64 6.25
N ASN A 94 27.82 15.67 6.29
CA ASN A 94 26.64 15.58 5.42
C ASN A 94 25.51 14.86 6.15
N GLU A 95 24.43 15.57 6.42
CA GLU A 95 23.25 15.04 7.12
C GLU A 95 22.57 13.89 6.35
N ALA A 96 22.63 13.91 5.02
CA ALA A 96 22.06 12.84 4.20
C ALA A 96 22.71 11.45 4.47
N ASN A 97 23.92 11.42 5.00
CA ASN A 97 24.64 10.17 5.31
C ASN A 97 24.37 9.65 6.73
N THR A 98 23.56 10.35 7.53
CA THR A 98 23.25 9.95 8.90
C THR A 98 22.10 8.96 8.99
N PHE A 99 21.35 8.77 7.91
CA PHE A 99 20.22 7.82 7.88
C PHE A 99 20.72 6.37 7.84
N ILE A 100 20.54 5.67 8.95
CA ILE A 100 20.82 4.22 9.04
C ILE A 100 19.48 3.47 9.01
N PHE A 101 19.18 2.82 7.88
CA PHE A 101 17.91 2.15 7.66
C PHE A 101 17.55 1.16 8.78
N ALA A 102 18.53 0.46 9.35
CA ALA A 102 18.32 -0.51 10.41
C ALA A 102 17.74 0.12 11.70
N PHE A 103 18.14 1.34 12.04
CA PHE A 103 17.74 2.00 13.28
C PHE A 103 16.64 3.05 13.09
N GLY A 104 16.52 3.63 11.91
CA GLY A 104 15.42 4.54 11.55
C GLY A 104 14.26 3.81 10.90
N GLY A 105 14.48 3.19 9.74
CA GLY A 105 13.43 2.58 8.92
C GLY A 105 12.83 1.30 9.51
N LEU A 106 13.67 0.33 9.92
CA LEU A 106 13.17 -0.96 10.40
C LEU A 106 12.43 -0.84 11.74
N THR A 107 12.87 0.04 12.63
CA THR A 107 12.16 0.28 13.90
C THR A 107 10.77 0.85 13.66
N LEU A 108 10.62 1.77 12.70
CA LEU A 108 9.33 2.30 12.31
C LEU A 108 8.41 1.20 11.73
N ILE A 109 8.95 0.25 10.95
CA ILE A 109 8.19 -0.91 10.46
C ILE A 109 7.66 -1.75 11.63
N ILE A 110 8.47 -1.99 12.65
CA ILE A 110 8.06 -2.75 13.84
C ILE A 110 6.89 -2.04 14.54
N VAL A 111 6.98 -0.73 14.76
CA VAL A 111 5.92 0.07 15.40
C VAL A 111 4.64 0.02 14.55
N MET A 112 4.74 0.25 13.24
CA MET A 112 3.60 0.21 12.34
C MET A 112 2.96 -1.17 12.26
N SER A 113 3.76 -2.25 12.30
CA SER A 113 3.27 -3.62 12.32
C SER A 113 2.53 -3.93 13.61
N ALA A 114 3.04 -3.46 14.77
CA ALA A 114 2.35 -3.60 16.06
C ALA A 114 1.01 -2.87 16.07
N ILE A 115 0.94 -1.64 15.53
CA ILE A 115 -0.30 -0.87 15.41
C ILE A 115 -1.28 -1.59 14.48
N SER A 116 -0.82 -2.11 13.34
CA SER A 116 -1.65 -2.87 12.41
C SER A 116 -2.23 -4.11 13.08
N ALA A 117 -1.43 -4.82 13.89
CA ALA A 117 -1.90 -5.97 14.67
C ALA A 117 -2.96 -5.58 15.72
N LEU A 118 -2.80 -4.45 16.41
CA LEU A 118 -3.81 -3.89 17.34
C LEU A 118 -5.11 -3.54 16.62
N LEU A 119 -5.03 -2.83 15.49
CA LEU A 119 -6.19 -2.46 14.68
C LEU A 119 -6.90 -3.70 14.12
N TRP A 120 -6.15 -4.75 13.82
CA TRP A 120 -6.70 -6.05 13.46
C TRP A 120 -7.44 -6.70 14.64
N HIS A 121 -6.82 -6.72 15.82
CA HIS A 121 -7.42 -7.29 17.03
C HIS A 121 -8.72 -6.56 17.41
N TRP A 122 -8.76 -5.24 17.32
CA TRP A 122 -9.96 -4.41 17.57
C TRP A 122 -11.00 -4.49 16.44
N ARG A 123 -10.76 -5.31 15.42
CA ARG A 123 -11.63 -5.49 14.25
C ARG A 123 -11.82 -4.25 13.38
N VAL A 124 -11.02 -3.20 13.55
CA VAL A 124 -11.08 -1.98 12.70
C VAL A 124 -10.72 -2.35 11.27
N ILE A 125 -9.55 -2.97 11.04
CA ILE A 125 -9.13 -3.39 9.69
C ILE A 125 -10.11 -4.42 9.08
N PRO A 126 -10.54 -5.50 9.76
CA PRO A 126 -11.53 -6.43 9.22
C PRO A 126 -12.84 -5.78 8.77
N VAL A 127 -13.36 -4.80 9.52
CA VAL A 127 -14.59 -4.07 9.15
C VAL A 127 -14.36 -3.25 7.87
N LEU A 128 -13.25 -2.51 7.78
CA LEU A 128 -12.89 -1.73 6.59
C LEU A 128 -12.69 -2.63 5.37
N VAL A 129 -11.96 -3.74 5.52
CA VAL A 129 -11.70 -4.71 4.45
C VAL A 129 -13.01 -5.32 3.95
N ASN A 130 -13.92 -5.71 4.85
CA ASN A 130 -15.21 -6.25 4.45
C ASN A 130 -16.07 -5.21 3.70
N ALA A 131 -16.13 -3.98 4.19
CA ALA A 131 -16.87 -2.90 3.54
C ALA A 131 -16.37 -2.63 2.12
N LEU A 132 -15.06 -2.50 1.94
CA LEU A 132 -14.44 -2.29 0.63
C LEU A 132 -14.60 -3.51 -0.29
N SER A 133 -14.46 -4.73 0.25
CA SER A 133 -14.65 -5.97 -0.52
C SER A 133 -16.05 -6.05 -1.13
N VAL A 134 -17.09 -5.65 -0.39
CA VAL A 134 -18.47 -5.62 -0.90
C VAL A 134 -18.62 -4.62 -2.04
N ILE A 135 -17.97 -3.46 -1.95
CA ILE A 135 -18.00 -2.42 -2.99
C ILE A 135 -17.36 -2.92 -4.30
N PHE A 136 -16.22 -3.61 -4.21
CA PHE A 136 -15.47 -4.07 -5.38
C PHE A 136 -15.97 -5.40 -5.99
N LYS A 137 -16.61 -6.26 -5.20
CA LYS A 137 -17.06 -7.59 -5.62
C LYS A 137 -18.00 -7.57 -6.83
N LYS A 138 -19.02 -6.72 -6.81
CA LYS A 138 -20.04 -6.66 -7.88
C LYS A 138 -19.48 -6.14 -9.21
N PRO A 139 -18.80 -4.98 -9.27
CA PRO A 139 -18.36 -4.42 -10.55
C PRO A 139 -17.19 -5.17 -11.18
N LEU A 140 -16.35 -5.86 -10.38
CA LEU A 140 -15.18 -6.59 -10.89
C LEU A 140 -15.43 -8.09 -11.07
N ASP A 141 -16.60 -8.60 -10.66
CA ASP A 141 -16.95 -10.03 -10.72
C ASP A 141 -15.88 -10.95 -10.09
N VAL A 142 -15.32 -10.51 -8.96
CA VAL A 142 -14.25 -11.21 -8.26
C VAL A 142 -14.84 -12.05 -7.14
N GLY A 143 -14.37 -13.29 -7.01
CA GLY A 143 -14.78 -14.21 -5.94
C GLY A 143 -14.55 -13.61 -4.55
N GLY A 144 -15.40 -13.98 -3.58
CA GLY A 144 -15.35 -13.42 -2.22
C GLY A 144 -13.97 -13.48 -1.57
N PRO A 145 -13.27 -14.64 -1.56
CA PRO A 145 -11.94 -14.74 -0.97
C PRO A 145 -10.89 -13.87 -1.66
N VAL A 146 -10.93 -13.78 -3.01
CA VAL A 146 -9.99 -12.94 -3.78
C VAL A 146 -10.24 -11.47 -3.50
N GLY A 147 -11.51 -11.04 -3.52
CA GLY A 147 -11.88 -9.66 -3.19
C GLY A 147 -11.48 -9.27 -1.76
N LEU A 148 -11.64 -10.20 -0.81
CA LEU A 148 -11.21 -10.01 0.58
C LEU A 148 -9.70 -9.81 0.67
N SER A 149 -8.91 -10.70 0.04
CA SER A 149 -7.45 -10.61 0.06
C SER A 149 -6.94 -9.37 -0.67
N ALA A 150 -7.49 -9.06 -1.84
CA ALA A 150 -7.12 -7.87 -2.61
C ALA A 150 -7.37 -6.57 -1.82
N THR A 151 -8.49 -6.51 -1.11
CA THR A 151 -8.81 -5.35 -0.26
C THR A 151 -7.93 -5.30 0.98
N ALA A 152 -7.69 -6.45 1.60
CA ALA A 152 -6.81 -6.55 2.77
C ALA A 152 -5.37 -6.13 2.43
N ASN A 153 -4.91 -6.37 1.21
CA ASN A 153 -3.57 -6.04 0.75
C ASN A 153 -3.29 -4.52 0.72
N ILE A 154 -4.32 -3.68 0.72
CA ILE A 154 -4.18 -2.22 0.87
C ILE A 154 -3.57 -1.87 2.25
N PHE A 155 -3.92 -2.63 3.27
CA PHE A 155 -3.52 -2.38 4.66
C PHE A 155 -2.39 -3.30 5.12
N LEU A 156 -2.45 -4.56 4.68
CA LEU A 156 -1.51 -5.62 5.02
C LEU A 156 -0.47 -5.80 3.91
N GLY A 157 0.61 -6.47 4.23
CA GLY A 157 1.64 -6.79 3.24
C GLY A 157 1.21 -7.88 2.26
N GLN A 158 1.98 -8.01 1.19
CA GLN A 158 1.78 -9.02 0.15
C GLN A 158 1.82 -10.48 0.65
N VAL A 159 2.43 -10.72 1.81
CA VAL A 159 2.50 -12.05 2.45
C VAL A 159 1.30 -12.27 3.37
N GLU A 160 0.89 -11.24 4.11
CA GLU A 160 -0.14 -11.32 5.13
C GLU A 160 -1.55 -11.41 4.53
N ALA A 161 -1.82 -10.65 3.46
CA ALA A 161 -3.14 -10.63 2.83
C ALA A 161 -3.56 -12.00 2.25
N PRO A 162 -2.72 -12.76 1.54
CA PRO A 162 -3.03 -14.13 1.14
C PRO A 162 -3.24 -15.10 2.30
N LEU A 163 -2.58 -14.89 3.44
CA LEU A 163 -2.77 -15.75 4.62
C LEU A 163 -4.20 -15.70 5.17
N LEU A 164 -4.92 -14.59 4.99
CA LEU A 164 -6.33 -14.48 5.39
C LEU A 164 -7.24 -15.45 4.63
N VAL A 165 -6.88 -15.75 3.39
CA VAL A 165 -7.65 -16.63 2.51
C VAL A 165 -7.03 -18.02 2.38
N ARG A 166 -6.06 -18.33 3.21
CA ARG A 166 -5.36 -19.63 3.24
C ARG A 166 -6.29 -20.85 3.17
N PRO A 167 -7.41 -20.90 3.90
CA PRO A 167 -8.33 -22.05 3.83
C PRO A 167 -8.95 -22.26 2.45
N TYR A 168 -9.02 -21.21 1.63
CA TYR A 168 -9.63 -21.22 0.31
C TYR A 168 -8.63 -21.46 -0.82
N LEU A 169 -7.31 -21.33 -0.57
CA LEU A 169 -6.28 -21.41 -1.61
C LEU A 169 -6.34 -22.72 -2.41
N ALA A 170 -6.60 -23.84 -1.74
CA ALA A 170 -6.69 -25.15 -2.39
C ALA A 170 -7.91 -25.29 -3.33
N THR A 171 -8.94 -24.50 -3.15
CA THR A 171 -10.18 -24.52 -3.92
C THR A 171 -10.28 -23.41 -4.95
N MET A 172 -9.33 -22.49 -4.96
CA MET A 172 -9.28 -21.38 -5.92
C MET A 172 -8.96 -21.86 -7.34
N SER A 173 -9.62 -21.25 -8.31
CA SER A 173 -9.29 -21.41 -9.71
C SER A 173 -7.92 -20.78 -10.05
N LYS A 174 -7.31 -21.21 -11.15
CA LYS A 174 -6.04 -20.61 -11.65
C LYS A 174 -6.15 -19.10 -11.83
N ASN A 175 -7.28 -18.60 -12.31
CA ASN A 175 -7.52 -17.18 -12.51
C ASN A 175 -7.56 -16.42 -11.17
N GLU A 176 -8.23 -16.98 -10.17
CA GLU A 176 -8.29 -16.39 -8.83
C GLU A 176 -6.92 -16.33 -8.17
N LEU A 177 -6.13 -17.41 -8.31
CA LEU A 177 -4.75 -17.42 -7.84
C LEU A 177 -3.88 -16.38 -8.56
N LEU A 178 -4.03 -16.24 -9.87
CA LEU A 178 -3.32 -15.24 -10.65
C LEU A 178 -3.65 -13.81 -10.18
N ILE A 179 -4.94 -13.51 -9.96
CA ILE A 179 -5.36 -12.21 -9.44
C ILE A 179 -4.75 -11.98 -8.05
N LEU A 180 -4.81 -12.98 -7.17
CA LEU A 180 -4.25 -12.90 -5.82
C LEU A 180 -2.75 -12.57 -5.84
N MET A 181 -1.98 -13.26 -6.68
CA MET A 181 -0.54 -13.02 -6.83
C MET A 181 -0.26 -11.64 -7.45
N THR A 182 -0.99 -11.29 -8.51
CA THR A 182 -0.80 -10.00 -9.19
C THR A 182 -1.07 -8.83 -8.26
N VAL A 183 -2.16 -8.88 -7.49
CA VAL A 183 -2.49 -7.84 -6.52
C VAL A 183 -1.42 -7.76 -5.43
N GLY A 184 -0.95 -8.92 -4.91
CA GLY A 184 0.12 -8.96 -3.92
C GLY A 184 1.41 -8.30 -4.41
N MET A 185 1.78 -8.52 -5.68
CA MET A 185 3.01 -7.97 -6.25
C MET A 185 2.89 -6.52 -6.74
N SER A 186 1.67 -6.01 -6.95
CA SER A 186 1.42 -4.66 -7.48
C SER A 186 1.23 -3.59 -6.40
N THR A 187 1.15 -3.98 -5.15
CA THR A 187 0.93 -3.07 -4.02
C THR A 187 1.99 -3.27 -2.94
N ILE A 188 2.16 -2.25 -2.11
CA ILE A 188 3.01 -2.29 -0.91
C ILE A 188 2.13 -2.19 0.33
N ALA A 189 2.61 -2.74 1.45
CA ALA A 189 1.94 -2.59 2.73
C ALA A 189 1.84 -1.12 3.15
N GLY A 190 0.76 -0.75 3.83
CA GLY A 190 0.58 0.61 4.34
C GLY A 190 1.73 1.05 5.27
N SER A 191 2.32 0.13 6.04
CA SER A 191 3.51 0.39 6.85
C SER A 191 4.73 0.81 6.02
N VAL A 192 4.94 0.21 4.86
CA VAL A 192 6.05 0.55 3.95
C VAL A 192 5.79 1.89 3.25
N MET A 193 4.53 2.21 2.95
CA MET A 193 4.16 3.51 2.39
C MET A 193 4.55 4.67 3.32
N VAL A 194 4.39 4.49 4.63
CA VAL A 194 4.83 5.46 5.65
C VAL A 194 6.32 5.75 5.54
N ILE A 195 7.15 4.71 5.37
CA ILE A 195 8.59 4.88 5.22
C ILE A 195 8.92 5.64 3.94
N TYR A 196 8.30 5.30 2.83
CA TYR A 196 8.50 6.06 1.59
C TYR A 196 8.12 7.52 1.74
N THR A 197 7.01 7.82 2.42
CA THR A 197 6.60 9.20 2.68
C THR A 197 7.66 9.94 3.49
N THR A 198 8.19 9.34 4.55
CA THR A 198 9.22 9.97 5.39
C THR A 198 10.55 10.17 4.66
N MET A 199 10.93 9.27 3.76
CA MET A 199 12.15 9.39 2.95
C MET A 199 12.02 10.40 1.81
N LEU A 200 10.86 10.52 1.21
CA LEU A 200 10.61 11.38 0.05
C LEU A 200 10.21 12.81 0.44
N SER A 201 9.61 12.98 1.62
CA SER A 201 9.14 14.28 2.11
C SER A 201 10.23 15.39 2.06
N PRO A 202 11.49 15.16 2.48
CA PRO A 202 12.53 16.17 2.39
C PRO A 202 12.88 16.58 0.95
N THR A 203 12.67 15.69 0.00
CA THR A 203 13.04 15.91 -1.42
C THR A 203 11.92 16.56 -2.22
N TYR A 204 10.67 16.26 -1.91
CA TYR A 204 9.51 16.70 -2.70
C TYR A 204 8.59 17.67 -1.98
N GLY A 205 8.88 18.03 -0.72
CA GLY A 205 8.07 18.99 0.06
C GLY A 205 6.63 18.50 0.33
N LEU A 206 6.45 17.18 0.46
CA LEU A 206 5.16 16.54 0.74
C LEU A 206 4.82 16.58 2.21
#